data_960cb84d5d5cd7b18126f56255e66a35
#
_entry.id   960cb84d5d5cd7b18126f56255e66a35
#
_cell.length_a   1.000
_cell.length_b   1.000
_cell.length_c   1.000
_cell.angle_alpha   90.00
_cell.angle_beta   90.00
_cell.angle_gamma   90.00
#
_symmetry.space_group_name_H-M   'P 1'
#
loop_
_entity.id
_entity.type
_entity.pdbx_description
1 polymer ?
#
loop_
_entity_poly.entity_id
_entity_poly.type
_entity_poly.pdbx_seq_one_letter_code
_entity_poly.pdbx_strand_id
1 'polypeptide(L)'
;KIQQALVDSLDQGDRVEIKGRNGNRTELVVALHPLSDPSKQSNFENCLADVNIPVGEVFTSPQLEGTNGTLHVSRVYLNGFEYRDLELSFKEGMIDSISCKNFETREENDRYIDDHILFHHKTLPIGEFAIGTNTTAYKMAKEFDIEDRMPILIAEKTGPHFAVGDTCYSESEDVATYNPDGKELIARDNSITEKYRKTEPMKAYFNCHTDITIPYDELGSITVLRPDGS
;
A
#
# COMPACT_ATOMS: atom_id res chain seq x y z
N LYS A 1 4.14 -15.30 -13.85
CA LYS A 1 3.37 -14.86 -15.05
C LYS A 1 2.27 -13.86 -14.70
N ILE A 2 1.42 -14.13 -13.69
CA ILE A 2 0.32 -13.21 -13.29
C ILE A 2 0.91 -11.87 -12.82
N GLN A 3 1.83 -11.90 -11.85
CA GLN A 3 2.48 -10.70 -11.32
C GLN A 3 3.17 -9.88 -12.42
N GLN A 4 3.91 -10.53 -13.35
CA GLN A 4 4.53 -9.81 -14.46
C GLN A 4 3.51 -9.13 -15.36
N ALA A 5 2.38 -9.75 -15.64
CA ALA A 5 1.31 -9.13 -16.41
C ALA A 5 0.68 -7.91 -15.70
N LEU A 6 0.64 -7.94 -14.36
CA LEU A 6 0.24 -6.78 -13.57
C LEU A 6 1.28 -5.65 -13.67
N VAL A 7 2.56 -5.96 -13.47
CA VAL A 7 3.65 -4.98 -13.63
C VAL A 7 3.61 -4.33 -15.01
N ASP A 8 3.54 -5.15 -16.07
CA ASP A 8 3.50 -4.68 -17.47
C ASP A 8 2.30 -3.75 -17.74
N SER A 9 1.19 -3.95 -17.04
CA SER A 9 -0.01 -3.12 -17.16
C SER A 9 0.10 -1.84 -16.35
N LEU A 10 0.57 -1.92 -15.10
CA LEU A 10 0.68 -0.81 -14.16
C LEU A 10 1.75 0.21 -14.60
N ASP A 11 2.86 -0.26 -15.15
CA ASP A 11 3.95 0.58 -15.66
C ASP A 11 3.55 1.43 -16.89
N GLN A 12 2.37 1.23 -17.47
CA GLN A 12 1.86 2.06 -18.56
C GLN A 12 1.22 3.36 -18.09
N GLY A 13 0.94 3.48 -16.80
CA GLY A 13 0.28 4.64 -16.21
C GLY A 13 1.21 5.60 -15.49
N ASP A 14 0.71 6.80 -15.26
CA ASP A 14 1.28 7.77 -14.32
C ASP A 14 0.48 7.82 -13.00
N ARG A 15 -0.70 7.21 -12.98
CA ARG A 15 -1.59 7.11 -11.82
C ARG A 15 -2.40 5.82 -11.86
N VAL A 16 -2.82 5.38 -10.69
CA VAL A 16 -3.76 4.27 -10.53
C VAL A 16 -4.94 4.75 -9.70
N GLU A 17 -6.14 4.58 -10.24
CA GLU A 17 -7.39 4.87 -9.54
C GLU A 17 -7.95 3.57 -8.94
N ILE A 18 -8.26 3.60 -7.64
CA ILE A 18 -8.83 2.46 -6.91
C ILE A 18 -10.22 2.85 -6.41
N LYS A 19 -11.22 2.04 -6.71
CA LYS A 19 -12.60 2.22 -6.26
C LYS A 19 -13.12 1.02 -5.51
N GLY A 20 -13.81 1.28 -4.42
CA GLY A 20 -14.53 0.28 -3.64
C GLY A 20 -15.87 -0.12 -4.25
N ARG A 21 -16.46 -1.18 -3.70
CA ARG A 21 -17.84 -1.64 -3.99
C ARG A 21 -18.45 -2.26 -2.73
N ASN A 22 -19.72 -2.64 -2.79
CA ASN A 22 -20.42 -3.34 -1.71
C ASN A 22 -20.37 -2.60 -0.36
N GLY A 23 -20.46 -1.25 -0.39
CA GLY A 23 -20.39 -0.41 0.80
C GLY A 23 -18.98 0.08 1.15
N ASN A 24 -17.94 -0.46 0.51
CA ASN A 24 -16.60 0.10 0.61
C ASN A 24 -16.55 1.46 -0.12
N ARG A 25 -16.06 2.47 0.57
CA ARG A 25 -16.05 3.87 0.12
C ARG A 25 -14.71 4.31 -0.45
N THR A 26 -13.81 3.36 -0.74
CA THR A 26 -12.52 3.71 -1.35
C THR A 26 -12.73 4.44 -2.66
N GLU A 27 -12.09 5.59 -2.77
CA GLU A 27 -11.93 6.39 -3.97
C GLU A 27 -10.57 7.07 -3.85
N LEU A 28 -9.52 6.38 -4.29
CA LEU A 28 -8.13 6.77 -4.08
C LEU A 28 -7.41 6.81 -5.43
N VAL A 29 -6.68 7.88 -5.66
CA VAL A 29 -5.74 8.02 -6.77
C VAL A 29 -4.32 7.94 -6.21
N VAL A 30 -3.56 7.00 -6.70
CA VAL A 30 -2.13 6.79 -6.38
C VAL A 30 -1.29 7.31 -7.53
N ALA A 31 -0.41 8.26 -7.26
CA ALA A 31 0.53 8.78 -8.24
C ALA A 31 1.78 7.88 -8.33
N LEU A 32 2.23 7.62 -9.57
CA LEU A 32 3.41 6.81 -9.86
C LEU A 32 4.58 7.68 -10.28
N HIS A 33 5.80 7.16 -10.10
CA HIS A 33 7.00 7.85 -10.58
C HIS A 33 7.07 7.83 -12.11
N PRO A 34 7.48 8.93 -12.75
CA PRO A 34 7.63 8.96 -14.21
C PRO A 34 8.78 8.05 -14.65
N LEU A 35 8.51 7.11 -15.53
CA LEU A 35 9.53 6.27 -16.15
C LEU A 35 10.23 7.03 -17.28
N SER A 36 11.51 7.32 -17.13
CA SER A 36 12.30 7.99 -18.18
C SER A 36 12.61 7.05 -19.35
N ASP A 37 12.73 5.76 -19.10
CA ASP A 37 12.89 4.71 -20.11
C ASP A 37 12.07 3.47 -19.70
N PRO A 38 10.80 3.37 -20.14
CA PRO A 38 9.93 2.23 -19.79
C PRO A 38 10.44 0.86 -20.26
N SER A 39 11.41 0.84 -21.19
CA SER A 39 12.04 -0.41 -21.61
C SER A 39 13.08 -0.96 -20.61
N LYS A 40 13.56 -0.12 -19.69
CA LYS A 40 14.60 -0.43 -18.73
C LYS A 40 14.21 -0.19 -17.28
N GLN A 41 13.09 0.48 -17.04
CA GLN A 41 12.64 0.89 -15.71
C GLN A 41 11.25 0.35 -15.40
N SER A 42 10.98 0.17 -14.14
CA SER A 42 9.67 -0.25 -13.60
C SER A 42 9.36 0.52 -12.33
N ASN A 43 8.07 0.83 -12.12
CA ASN A 43 7.56 1.33 -10.85
C ASN A 43 7.27 0.20 -9.86
N PHE A 44 6.90 -0.99 -10.37
CA PHE A 44 6.42 -2.07 -9.52
C PHE A 44 7.43 -3.20 -9.43
N GLU A 45 7.73 -3.60 -8.20
CA GLU A 45 8.50 -4.80 -7.93
C GLU A 45 7.62 -6.05 -8.07
N ASN A 46 8.14 -7.04 -8.79
CA ASN A 46 7.55 -8.36 -8.88
C ASN A 46 8.05 -9.20 -7.70
N CYS A 47 7.31 -9.24 -6.61
CA CYS A 47 7.70 -9.91 -5.39
C CYS A 47 7.81 -11.43 -5.58
N LEU A 48 9.05 -11.90 -5.71
CA LEU A 48 9.42 -13.33 -5.78
C LEU A 48 9.98 -13.80 -4.44
N ALA A 49 10.37 -15.08 -4.39
CA ALA A 49 10.87 -15.71 -3.16
C ALA A 49 12.25 -15.21 -2.70
N ASP A 50 12.94 -14.44 -3.51
CA ASP A 50 14.17 -13.72 -3.18
C ASP A 50 13.91 -12.37 -2.50
N VAL A 51 12.68 -11.86 -2.61
CA VAL A 51 12.23 -10.62 -1.97
C VAL A 51 11.46 -10.93 -0.69
N ASN A 52 10.39 -11.72 -0.81
CA ASN A 52 9.48 -12.02 0.31
C ASN A 52 8.89 -13.43 0.22
N ILE A 53 8.70 -14.08 1.37
CA ILE A 53 8.03 -15.39 1.49
C ILE A 53 6.92 -15.27 2.55
N PRO A 54 5.65 -15.62 2.20
CA PRO A 54 5.18 -16.15 0.92
C PRO A 54 5.17 -15.11 -0.19
N VAL A 55 5.41 -15.54 -1.44
CA VAL A 55 5.28 -14.71 -2.64
C VAL A 55 3.82 -14.42 -2.96
N GLY A 56 3.56 -13.44 -3.80
CA GLY A 56 2.23 -13.24 -4.34
C GLY A 56 1.73 -11.80 -4.32
N GLU A 57 2.60 -10.85 -4.70
CA GLU A 57 2.23 -9.46 -4.88
C GLU A 57 3.11 -8.76 -5.91
N VAL A 58 2.65 -7.60 -6.33
CA VAL A 58 3.45 -6.56 -6.97
C VAL A 58 3.25 -5.28 -6.19
N PHE A 59 4.32 -4.56 -5.88
CA PHE A 59 4.27 -3.38 -5.01
C PHE A 59 5.12 -2.23 -5.52
N THR A 60 4.81 -1.04 -5.07
CA THR A 60 5.52 0.21 -5.37
C THR A 60 5.53 1.13 -4.16
N SER A 61 6.55 1.98 -4.06
CA SER A 61 6.51 3.16 -3.18
C SER A 61 5.92 4.32 -3.98
N PRO A 62 4.68 4.77 -3.69
CA PRO A 62 4.03 5.82 -4.48
C PRO A 62 4.73 7.17 -4.38
N GLN A 63 4.53 8.03 -5.39
CA GLN A 63 4.76 9.45 -5.20
C GLN A 63 3.74 9.99 -4.19
N LEU A 64 4.20 10.86 -3.27
CA LEU A 64 3.29 11.52 -2.32
C LEU A 64 2.47 12.58 -3.03
N GLU A 65 3.13 13.43 -3.80
CA GLU A 65 2.49 14.50 -4.57
C GLU A 65 1.58 13.90 -5.65
N GLY A 66 0.31 14.28 -5.61
CA GLY A 66 -0.71 13.75 -6.53
C GLY A 66 -1.42 12.49 -6.02
N THR A 67 -0.99 11.87 -4.91
CA THR A 67 -1.72 10.79 -4.25
C THR A 67 -2.77 11.37 -3.33
N ASN A 68 -4.04 11.24 -3.71
CA ASN A 68 -5.16 11.87 -3.03
C ASN A 68 -6.40 10.98 -3.03
N GLY A 69 -7.24 11.11 -1.99
CA GLY A 69 -8.53 10.42 -1.93
C GLY A 69 -8.72 9.67 -0.62
N THR A 70 -9.65 8.72 -0.63
CA THR A 70 -10.07 7.96 0.54
C THR A 70 -9.78 6.48 0.37
N LEU A 71 -9.15 5.87 1.36
CA LEU A 71 -9.06 4.44 1.56
C LEU A 71 -10.05 4.05 2.66
N HIS A 72 -10.89 3.07 2.38
CA HIS A 72 -11.86 2.55 3.34
C HIS A 72 -11.89 1.03 3.33
N VAL A 73 -12.03 0.42 4.49
CA VAL A 73 -12.28 -1.02 4.66
C VAL A 73 -13.35 -1.24 5.72
N SER A 74 -14.29 -2.14 5.46
CA SER A 74 -15.38 -2.42 6.42
C SER A 74 -14.86 -3.13 7.67
N ARG A 75 -13.91 -4.06 7.50
CA ARG A 75 -13.23 -4.78 8.57
C ARG A 75 -11.85 -5.25 8.10
N VAL A 76 -10.85 -5.03 8.94
CA VAL A 76 -9.48 -5.50 8.71
C VAL A 76 -8.80 -5.81 10.04
N TYR A 77 -7.83 -6.73 10.02
CA TYR A 77 -6.99 -7.07 11.16
C TYR A 77 -5.56 -6.56 10.90
N LEU A 78 -5.11 -5.63 11.71
CA LEU A 78 -3.78 -5.03 11.65
C LEU A 78 -2.99 -5.46 12.87
N ASN A 79 -1.93 -6.24 12.68
CA ASN A 79 -1.10 -6.77 13.77
C ASN A 79 -1.90 -7.46 14.90
N GLY A 80 -2.98 -8.17 14.54
CA GLY A 80 -3.87 -8.86 15.48
C GLY A 80 -4.97 -7.99 16.09
N PHE A 81 -5.02 -6.68 15.76
CA PHE A 81 -6.07 -5.77 16.20
C PHE A 81 -7.16 -5.64 15.13
N GLU A 82 -8.41 -5.86 15.51
CA GLU A 82 -9.55 -5.66 14.61
C GLU A 82 -9.82 -4.16 14.43
N TYR A 83 -10.02 -3.73 13.18
CA TYR A 83 -10.55 -2.43 12.84
C TYR A 83 -11.87 -2.58 12.09
N ARG A 84 -12.86 -1.77 12.47
CA ARG A 84 -14.19 -1.72 11.87
C ARG A 84 -14.42 -0.35 11.25
N ASP A 85 -14.88 -0.35 9.99
CA ASP A 85 -15.18 0.86 9.25
C ASP A 85 -13.99 1.85 9.29
N LEU A 86 -12.78 1.30 9.05
CA LEU A 86 -11.54 2.09 9.01
C LEU A 86 -11.51 2.92 7.75
N GLU A 87 -11.34 4.24 7.91
CA GLU A 87 -11.28 5.17 6.81
C GLU A 87 -10.10 6.14 6.98
N LEU A 88 -9.28 6.25 5.94
CA LEU A 88 -8.17 7.19 5.84
C LEU A 88 -8.40 8.12 4.66
N SER A 89 -8.28 9.43 4.87
CA SER A 89 -8.21 10.40 3.78
C SER A 89 -6.77 10.83 3.55
N PHE A 90 -6.34 10.83 2.30
CA PHE A 90 -5.00 11.25 1.90
C PHE A 90 -5.04 12.56 1.13
N LYS A 91 -4.10 13.43 1.45
CA LYS A 91 -3.82 14.66 0.72
C LYS A 91 -2.33 14.77 0.46
N GLU A 92 -1.97 14.82 -0.83
CA GLU A 92 -0.57 14.78 -1.25
C GLU A 92 0.21 13.66 -0.53
N GLY A 93 -0.36 12.46 -0.54
CA GLY A 93 0.20 11.25 0.02
C GLY A 93 0.29 11.18 1.55
N MET A 94 -0.08 12.22 2.27
CA MET A 94 -0.11 12.25 3.74
C MET A 94 -1.51 11.98 4.27
N ILE A 95 -1.61 11.30 5.41
CA ILE A 95 -2.91 11.16 6.10
C ILE A 95 -3.39 12.55 6.53
N ASP A 96 -4.52 12.99 5.97
CA ASP A 96 -5.21 14.22 6.34
C ASP A 96 -6.22 13.96 7.47
N SER A 97 -6.91 12.83 7.42
CA SER A 97 -7.79 12.35 8.49
C SER A 97 -7.84 10.82 8.53
N ILE A 98 -8.10 10.29 9.72
CA ILE A 98 -8.27 8.85 9.93
C ILE A 98 -9.36 8.62 10.98
N SER A 99 -10.18 7.58 10.81
CA SER A 99 -11.25 7.22 11.73
C SER A 99 -11.57 5.73 11.68
N CYS A 100 -12.11 5.19 12.75
CA CYS A 100 -12.70 3.84 12.80
C CYS A 100 -13.95 3.83 13.69
N LYS A 101 -14.68 2.70 13.71
CA LYS A 101 -15.88 2.51 14.52
C LYS A 101 -15.78 1.29 15.42
N ASN A 102 -14.69 1.16 16.14
CA ASN A 102 -14.48 0.08 17.09
C ASN A 102 -15.19 0.29 18.42
N PHE A 103 -15.25 1.56 18.85
CA PHE A 103 -15.78 1.97 20.16
C PHE A 103 -16.90 3.00 20.00
N GLU A 104 -17.67 3.21 21.07
CA GLU A 104 -18.81 4.13 21.07
C GLU A 104 -18.37 5.60 21.00
N THR A 105 -17.25 5.94 21.62
CA THR A 105 -16.76 7.32 21.67
C THR A 105 -15.66 7.57 20.61
N ARG A 106 -15.64 8.80 20.12
CA ARG A 106 -14.58 9.24 19.20
C ARG A 106 -13.21 9.19 19.89
N GLU A 107 -13.14 9.59 21.15
CA GLU A 107 -11.88 9.63 21.90
C GLU A 107 -11.22 8.24 22.04
N GLU A 108 -12.03 7.20 22.26
CA GLU A 108 -11.53 5.82 22.31
C GLU A 108 -11.02 5.34 20.94
N ASN A 109 -11.74 5.65 19.87
CA ASN A 109 -11.32 5.32 18.52
C ASN A 109 -10.04 6.07 18.15
N ASP A 110 -9.95 7.36 18.45
CA ASP A 110 -8.76 8.19 18.15
C ASP A 110 -7.53 7.64 18.90
N ARG A 111 -7.67 7.24 20.16
CA ARG A 111 -6.58 6.60 20.93
C ARG A 111 -6.17 5.26 20.33
N TYR A 112 -7.12 4.43 19.94
CA TYR A 112 -6.85 3.13 19.34
C TYR A 112 -6.08 3.25 18.01
N ILE A 113 -6.40 4.24 17.23
CA ILE A 113 -5.68 4.61 15.99
C ILE A 113 -4.28 5.13 16.30
N ASP A 114 -4.16 6.02 17.28
CA ASP A 114 -2.88 6.60 17.69
C ASP A 114 -1.89 5.54 18.18
N ASP A 115 -2.38 4.59 18.98
CA ASP A 115 -1.54 3.55 19.57
C ASP A 115 -1.08 2.48 18.56
N HIS A 116 -1.86 2.18 17.48
CA HIS A 116 -1.63 0.99 16.67
C HIS A 116 -1.48 1.25 15.16
N ILE A 117 -1.78 2.47 14.68
CA ILE A 117 -1.57 2.86 13.27
C ILE A 117 -0.63 4.05 13.20
N LEU A 118 -0.90 5.13 13.95
CA LEU A 118 -0.09 6.34 13.92
C LEU A 118 1.19 6.23 14.76
N PHE A 119 1.25 5.31 15.73
CA PHE A 119 2.39 5.14 16.64
C PHE A 119 2.85 6.48 17.23
N HIS A 120 1.87 7.30 17.63
CA HIS A 120 2.04 8.66 18.18
C HIS A 120 2.61 9.69 17.20
N HIS A 121 2.70 9.38 15.90
CA HIS A 121 2.99 10.36 14.88
C HIS A 121 1.76 11.22 14.58
N LYS A 122 1.96 12.50 14.34
CA LYS A 122 0.86 13.42 13.99
C LYS A 122 0.17 13.03 12.68
N THR A 123 0.92 12.52 11.73
CA THR A 123 0.48 12.03 10.43
C THR A 123 1.55 11.09 9.87
N LEU A 124 1.18 10.23 8.93
CA LEU A 124 2.08 9.33 8.24
C LEU A 124 1.89 9.45 6.73
N PRO A 125 2.95 9.27 5.94
CA PRO A 125 2.83 9.14 4.49
C PRO A 125 2.24 7.78 4.10
N ILE A 126 1.70 7.70 2.89
CA ILE A 126 1.54 6.43 2.21
C ILE A 126 2.93 5.91 1.84
N GLY A 127 3.30 4.74 2.32
CA GLY A 127 4.60 4.10 2.10
C GLY A 127 4.58 3.09 0.97
N GLU A 128 3.41 2.46 0.76
CA GLU A 128 3.26 1.40 -0.23
C GLU A 128 1.88 1.40 -0.87
N PHE A 129 1.86 1.02 -2.15
CA PHE A 129 0.70 0.49 -2.84
C PHE A 129 1.07 -0.85 -3.48
N ALA A 130 0.30 -1.88 -3.18
CA ALA A 130 0.53 -3.22 -3.69
C ALA A 130 -0.75 -3.91 -4.17
N ILE A 131 -0.58 -4.94 -5.00
CA ILE A 131 -1.66 -5.83 -5.41
C ILE A 131 -1.27 -7.25 -5.01
N GLY A 132 -1.83 -7.72 -3.91
CA GLY A 132 -1.72 -9.12 -3.49
C GLY A 132 -2.46 -10.04 -4.44
N THR A 133 -1.87 -11.17 -4.77
CA THR A 133 -2.41 -12.13 -5.76
C THR A 133 -2.71 -13.50 -5.15
N ASN A 134 -2.63 -13.64 -3.82
CA ASN A 134 -2.89 -14.89 -3.13
C ASN A 134 -4.39 -15.13 -2.90
N THR A 135 -5.11 -15.33 -4.00
CA THR A 135 -6.56 -15.60 -3.97
C THR A 135 -6.93 -16.91 -3.25
N THR A 136 -5.98 -17.86 -3.13
CA THR A 136 -6.19 -19.09 -2.38
C THR A 136 -6.26 -18.79 -0.89
N ALA A 137 -5.30 -18.03 -0.34
CA ALA A 137 -5.34 -17.62 1.06
C ALA A 137 -6.60 -16.79 1.36
N TYR A 138 -6.98 -15.87 0.47
CA TYR A 138 -8.21 -15.10 0.59
C TYR A 138 -9.45 -16.01 0.72
N LYS A 139 -9.60 -16.96 -0.20
CA LYS A 139 -10.73 -17.90 -0.17
C LYS A 139 -10.75 -18.77 1.08
N MET A 140 -9.60 -19.29 1.48
CA MET A 140 -9.48 -20.10 2.70
C MET A 140 -9.82 -19.28 3.95
N ALA A 141 -9.33 -18.04 4.04
CA ALA A 141 -9.61 -17.16 5.17
C ALA A 141 -11.12 -16.93 5.34
N LYS A 142 -11.83 -16.66 4.24
CA LYS A 142 -13.29 -16.47 4.24
C LYS A 142 -14.06 -17.76 4.53
N GLU A 143 -13.66 -18.90 3.95
CA GLU A 143 -14.36 -20.18 4.11
C GLU A 143 -14.27 -20.73 5.54
N PHE A 144 -13.09 -20.55 6.18
CA PHE A 144 -12.83 -21.07 7.52
C PHE A 144 -12.94 -20.02 8.62
N ASP A 145 -13.30 -18.77 8.29
CA ASP A 145 -13.39 -17.65 9.24
C ASP A 145 -12.14 -17.50 10.09
N ILE A 146 -10.97 -17.40 9.43
CA ILE A 146 -9.65 -17.32 10.06
C ILE A 146 -8.88 -16.04 9.69
N GLU A 147 -9.58 -15.00 9.25
CA GLU A 147 -8.98 -13.71 8.86
C GLU A 147 -8.18 -13.09 10.03
N ASP A 148 -8.70 -13.24 11.25
CA ASP A 148 -8.07 -12.78 12.51
C ASP A 148 -6.78 -13.52 12.88
N ARG A 149 -6.51 -14.65 12.25
CA ARG A 149 -5.37 -15.54 12.55
C ARG A 149 -4.30 -15.55 11.49
N MET A 150 -4.52 -14.86 10.39
CA MET A 150 -3.52 -14.80 9.33
C MET A 150 -2.32 -13.95 9.76
N PRO A 151 -1.09 -14.45 9.61
CA PRO A 151 0.10 -13.62 9.70
C PRO A 151 0.02 -12.48 8.68
N ILE A 152 0.55 -11.31 9.03
CA ILE A 152 0.49 -10.12 8.16
C ILE A 152 1.03 -10.41 6.75
N LEU A 153 2.17 -11.09 6.62
CA LEU A 153 2.77 -11.48 5.33
C LEU A 153 1.89 -12.35 4.42
N ILE A 154 0.80 -12.92 4.95
CA ILE A 154 -0.20 -13.65 4.17
C ILE A 154 -1.42 -12.76 3.96
N ALA A 155 -1.85 -12.06 5.01
CA ALA A 155 -3.05 -11.21 4.99
C ALA A 155 -2.92 -10.10 3.93
N GLU A 156 -1.80 -9.38 3.88
CA GLU A 156 -1.52 -8.33 2.90
C GLU A 156 -1.66 -8.84 1.46
N LYS A 157 -1.23 -10.09 1.19
CA LYS A 157 -1.27 -10.68 -0.15
C LYS A 157 -2.64 -11.20 -0.58
N THR A 158 -3.68 -11.03 0.24
CA THR A 158 -5.06 -11.46 -0.06
C THR A 158 -5.89 -10.43 -0.82
N GLY A 159 -5.33 -9.29 -1.16
CA GLY A 159 -6.01 -8.23 -1.90
C GLY A 159 -5.06 -7.06 -2.22
N PRO A 160 -5.56 -6.00 -2.87
CA PRO A 160 -4.81 -4.77 -2.94
C PRO A 160 -4.66 -4.20 -1.54
N HIS A 161 -3.45 -3.73 -1.23
CA HIS A 161 -3.16 -3.15 0.08
C HIS A 161 -2.33 -1.88 -0.03
N PHE A 162 -2.34 -1.11 1.05
CA PHE A 162 -1.69 0.18 1.16
C PHE A 162 -1.03 0.26 2.52
N ALA A 163 0.26 0.51 2.56
CA ALA A 163 0.91 0.77 3.83
C ALA A 163 0.95 2.26 4.15
N VAL A 164 0.82 2.57 5.44
CA VAL A 164 1.11 3.90 5.97
C VAL A 164 2.36 3.83 6.84
N GLY A 165 3.23 4.84 6.71
CA GLY A 165 4.54 4.89 7.34
C GLY A 165 5.68 4.80 6.33
N ASP A 166 6.68 4.00 6.65
CA ASP A 166 7.88 3.85 5.83
C ASP A 166 7.61 3.12 4.50
N THR A 167 8.44 3.38 3.50
CA THR A 167 8.47 2.60 2.26
C THR A 167 9.00 1.19 2.52
N CYS A 168 8.89 0.29 1.54
CA CYS A 168 9.40 -1.08 1.65
C CYS A 168 10.93 -1.16 1.67
N TYR A 169 11.63 -0.05 1.44
CA TYR A 169 13.09 0.01 1.34
C TYR A 169 13.70 0.76 2.51
N SER A 170 14.75 0.17 3.09
CA SER A 170 15.48 0.76 4.21
C SER A 170 16.59 1.70 3.77
N GLU A 171 17.11 2.49 4.72
CA GLU A 171 18.27 3.37 4.54
C GLU A 171 19.50 2.66 3.95
N SER A 172 19.72 1.39 4.33
CA SER A 172 20.88 0.60 3.92
C SER A 172 20.77 0.01 2.50
N GLU A 173 19.59 0.07 1.88
CA GLU A 173 19.34 -0.51 0.56
C GLU A 173 19.62 0.48 -0.59
N ASP A 174 20.81 1.08 -0.59
CA ASP A 174 21.23 2.06 -1.60
C ASP A 174 21.93 1.38 -2.80
N VAL A 175 21.36 0.28 -3.27
CA VAL A 175 21.83 -0.47 -4.45
C VAL A 175 20.70 -0.60 -5.46
N ALA A 176 21.03 -0.59 -6.75
CA ALA A 176 20.05 -0.80 -7.80
C ALA A 176 19.40 -2.19 -7.67
N THR A 177 18.09 -2.23 -7.72
CA THR A 177 17.28 -3.46 -7.68
C THR A 177 16.62 -3.68 -9.03
N TYR A 178 16.50 -4.92 -9.46
CA TYR A 178 16.00 -5.28 -10.78
C TYR A 178 14.92 -6.34 -10.70
N ASN A 179 13.88 -6.16 -11.48
CA ASN A 179 12.89 -7.19 -11.73
C ASN A 179 13.48 -8.38 -12.53
N PRO A 180 12.85 -9.57 -12.52
CA PRO A 180 13.31 -10.72 -13.29
C PRO A 180 13.40 -10.50 -14.80
N ASP A 181 12.70 -9.49 -15.34
CA ASP A 181 12.78 -9.07 -16.74
C ASP A 181 13.97 -8.15 -17.03
N GLY A 182 14.75 -7.80 -16.00
CA GLY A 182 15.95 -6.96 -16.10
C GLY A 182 15.67 -5.46 -16.00
N LYS A 183 14.44 -5.04 -15.78
CA LYS A 183 14.12 -3.62 -15.55
C LYS A 183 14.52 -3.19 -14.14
N GLU A 184 15.13 -2.02 -14.05
CA GLU A 184 15.50 -1.39 -12.79
C GLU A 184 14.27 -0.81 -12.09
N LEU A 185 14.15 -1.07 -10.79
CA LEU A 185 13.12 -0.47 -9.94
C LEU A 185 13.51 0.94 -9.56
N ILE A 186 12.67 1.90 -9.89
CA ILE A 186 12.91 3.32 -9.58
C ILE A 186 12.04 3.82 -8.43
N ALA A 187 10.88 3.24 -8.19
CA ALA A 187 9.93 3.65 -7.17
C ALA A 187 10.26 3.05 -5.79
N ARG A 188 11.38 3.46 -5.21
CA ARG A 188 11.91 2.98 -3.94
C ARG A 188 11.79 3.99 -2.82
N ASP A 189 11.92 5.24 -3.15
CA ASP A 189 11.82 6.38 -2.24
C ASP A 189 10.53 7.18 -2.54
N ASN A 190 10.02 7.86 -1.53
CA ASN A 190 9.10 8.97 -1.69
C ASN A 190 9.83 10.31 -1.47
N SER A 191 9.18 11.43 -1.66
CA SER A 191 9.82 12.75 -1.52
C SER A 191 10.38 13.04 -0.12
N ILE A 192 9.90 12.37 0.92
CA ILE A 192 10.42 12.49 2.30
C ILE A 192 11.72 11.71 2.42
N THR A 193 11.73 10.43 2.04
CA THR A 193 12.92 9.58 2.11
C THR A 193 14.02 10.10 1.18
N GLU A 194 13.69 10.47 -0.06
CA GLU A 194 14.64 11.06 -1.00
C GLU A 194 15.34 12.29 -0.43
N LYS A 195 14.56 13.17 0.21
CA LYS A 195 15.09 14.41 0.78
C LYS A 195 15.99 14.21 1.99
N TYR A 196 15.64 13.31 2.89
CA TYR A 196 16.22 13.28 4.24
C TYR A 196 17.09 12.06 4.53
N ARG A 197 16.92 10.90 3.84
CA ARG A 197 17.57 9.65 4.25
C ARG A 197 19.10 9.71 4.34
N LYS A 198 19.76 10.52 3.52
CA LYS A 198 21.23 10.67 3.52
C LYS A 198 21.74 11.73 4.49
N THR A 199 20.90 12.66 4.92
CA THR A 199 21.31 13.81 5.73
C THR A 199 20.70 13.82 7.13
N GLU A 200 19.44 13.44 7.23
CA GLU A 200 18.68 13.46 8.48
C GLU A 200 17.76 12.21 8.56
N PRO A 201 18.32 10.98 8.72
CA PRO A 201 17.54 9.73 8.66
C PRO A 201 16.33 9.70 9.61
N MET A 202 16.46 10.32 10.78
CA MET A 202 15.35 10.43 11.75
C MET A 202 14.14 11.25 11.24
N LYS A 203 14.29 11.97 10.13
CA LYS A 203 13.18 12.66 9.46
C LYS A 203 12.67 11.90 8.24
N ALA A 204 13.43 10.93 7.75
CA ALA A 204 13.09 10.12 6.61
C ALA A 204 12.21 8.92 6.99
N TYR A 205 12.45 8.36 8.19
CA TYR A 205 11.85 7.11 8.64
C TYR A 205 10.99 7.31 9.89
N PHE A 206 9.81 6.71 9.88
CA PHE A 206 8.80 6.76 10.95
C PHE A 206 8.91 5.55 11.89
N ASN A 207 9.69 4.53 11.51
CA ASN A 207 9.81 3.25 12.19
C ASN A 207 8.47 2.50 12.34
N CYS A 208 7.61 2.66 11.37
CA CYS A 208 6.35 1.94 11.27
C CYS A 208 5.99 1.71 9.79
N HIS A 209 5.32 0.58 9.55
CA HIS A 209 4.79 0.20 8.25
C HIS A 209 3.55 -0.66 8.52
N THR A 210 2.37 -0.15 8.17
CA THR A 210 1.12 -0.82 8.50
C THR A 210 0.28 -1.02 7.25
N ASP A 211 0.14 -2.29 6.82
CA ASP A 211 -0.57 -2.69 5.62
C ASP A 211 -2.07 -2.79 5.87
N ILE A 212 -2.84 -2.06 5.07
CA ILE A 212 -4.30 -2.03 5.10
C ILE A 212 -4.81 -2.66 3.81
N THR A 213 -5.34 -3.87 3.89
CA THR A 213 -5.80 -4.65 2.74
C THR A 213 -7.28 -4.41 2.48
N ILE A 214 -7.64 -4.12 1.22
CA ILE A 214 -9.03 -4.14 0.74
C ILE A 214 -9.37 -5.58 0.35
N PRO A 215 -10.35 -6.23 0.98
CA PRO A 215 -10.79 -7.56 0.56
C PRO A 215 -11.31 -7.56 -0.89
N TYR A 216 -11.09 -8.64 -1.63
CA TYR A 216 -11.52 -8.71 -3.04
C TYR A 216 -13.02 -8.55 -3.25
N ASP A 217 -13.85 -8.92 -2.27
CA ASP A 217 -15.31 -8.70 -2.31
C ASP A 217 -15.71 -7.23 -2.10
N GLU A 218 -14.82 -6.42 -1.53
CA GLU A 218 -14.98 -4.97 -1.38
C GLU A 218 -14.30 -4.15 -2.48
N LEU A 219 -13.45 -4.77 -3.31
CA LEU A 219 -12.78 -4.10 -4.42
C LEU A 219 -13.71 -3.95 -5.62
N GLY A 220 -13.93 -2.71 -6.06
CA GLY A 220 -14.69 -2.36 -7.25
C GLY A 220 -13.84 -2.42 -8.52
N SER A 221 -12.82 -1.58 -8.60
CA SER A 221 -11.89 -1.52 -9.73
C SER A 221 -10.52 -1.00 -9.33
N ILE A 222 -9.52 -1.40 -10.12
CA ILE A 222 -8.19 -0.79 -10.20
C ILE A 222 -8.02 -0.37 -11.66
N THR A 223 -7.86 0.92 -11.90
CA THR A 223 -7.76 1.49 -13.24
C THR A 223 -6.44 2.22 -13.40
N VAL A 224 -5.67 1.82 -14.39
CA VAL A 224 -4.41 2.51 -14.75
C VAL A 224 -4.76 3.70 -15.64
N LEU A 225 -4.34 4.88 -15.24
CA LEU A 225 -4.52 6.12 -15.99
C LEU A 225 -3.20 6.48 -16.67
N ARG A 226 -3.23 6.66 -17.98
CA ARG A 226 -2.05 7.00 -18.76
C ARG A 226 -1.83 8.51 -18.81
N PRO A 227 -0.60 8.97 -19.11
CA PRO A 227 -0.28 10.40 -19.21
C PRO A 227 -1.14 11.17 -20.23
N ASP A 228 -1.67 10.49 -21.24
CA ASP A 228 -2.58 11.06 -22.25
C ASP A 228 -4.06 11.10 -21.82
N GLY A 229 -4.36 10.61 -20.61
CA GLY A 229 -5.71 10.57 -20.04
C GLY A 229 -6.58 9.41 -20.52
N SER A 230 -5.98 8.39 -21.22
CA SER A 230 -6.70 7.18 -21.65
C SER A 230 -6.70 6.09 -20.59
#